data_8c70545b5ca1bb6aa42cf8acd2376540
#
_entry.id   8c70545b5ca1bb6aa42cf8acd2376540
#
_cell.length_a   1.000
_cell.length_b   1.000
_cell.length_c   1.000
_cell.angle_alpha   90.00
_cell.angle_beta   90.00
_cell.angle_gamma   90.00
#
_symmetry.space_group_name_H-M   'P 1'
#
loop_
_entity.id
_entity.type
_entity.pdbx_description
1 polymer ?
#
loop_
_entity_poly.entity_id
_entity_poly.type
_entity_poly.pdbx_seq_one_letter_code
_entity_poly.pdbx_strand_id
1 'polypeptide(L)'
;MIAFVRHGETPPNRAGLLLGRSDVALTDRGRDQAKRLAEALAGRDVAHVLTSPLRRACDTAAPIAAASGQTVEVDERLIEIDYGEWEGRPFADLAPDVVERWRRDGGFVPPGGESLEVVADRIASFCDEWLDDRVVVAVSHVSPIKAAVTWTLRVPPELAWRMRLDVASITRVGRGPVLLSFNETR
;
A
#
# COMPACT_ATOMS: atom_id res chain seq x y z
N MET A 1 -2.99 15.81 -5.58
CA MET A 1 -3.32 14.42 -5.98
C MET A 1 -2.31 13.47 -5.36
N ILE A 2 -2.75 12.35 -4.79
CA ILE A 2 -1.86 11.29 -4.30
C ILE A 2 -1.91 10.09 -5.26
N ALA A 3 -0.74 9.68 -5.75
CA ALA A 3 -0.56 8.43 -6.48
C ALA A 3 0.01 7.37 -5.53
N PHE A 4 -0.87 6.54 -4.97
CA PHE A 4 -0.45 5.39 -4.18
C PHE A 4 0.12 4.30 -5.08
N VAL A 5 1.28 3.79 -4.72
CA VAL A 5 1.99 2.74 -5.46
C VAL A 5 2.19 1.54 -4.55
N ARG A 6 1.67 0.38 -4.93
CA ARG A 6 2.04 -0.84 -4.23
C ARG A 6 3.45 -1.26 -4.62
N HIS A 7 4.27 -1.63 -3.64
CA HIS A 7 5.63 -2.12 -3.89
C HIS A 7 5.68 -3.26 -4.92
N GLY A 8 6.84 -3.45 -5.54
CA GLY A 8 7.10 -4.54 -6.47
C GLY A 8 7.06 -5.94 -5.81
N GLU A 9 7.08 -6.98 -6.61
CA GLU A 9 7.00 -8.37 -6.15
C GLU A 9 8.12 -8.72 -5.16
N THR A 10 7.74 -9.47 -4.10
CA THR A 10 8.65 -10.10 -3.14
C THR A 10 8.49 -11.62 -3.14
N PRO A 11 9.46 -12.40 -2.62
CA PRO A 11 9.31 -13.85 -2.52
C PRO A 11 8.04 -14.30 -1.77
N PRO A 12 7.66 -13.71 -0.61
CA PRO A 12 6.39 -14.03 0.07
C PRO A 12 5.16 -13.73 -0.78
N ASN A 13 5.12 -12.63 -1.56
CA ASN A 13 3.98 -12.36 -2.45
C ASN A 13 3.80 -13.47 -3.50
N ARG A 14 4.89 -13.95 -4.08
CA ARG A 14 4.86 -15.04 -5.05
C ARG A 14 4.41 -16.36 -4.44
N ALA A 15 4.74 -16.58 -3.17
CA ALA A 15 4.35 -17.77 -2.41
C ALA A 15 2.94 -17.68 -1.79
N GLY A 16 2.24 -16.55 -1.90
CA GLY A 16 0.90 -16.36 -1.33
C GLY A 16 0.86 -16.27 0.20
N LEU A 17 1.96 -15.81 0.81
CA LEU A 17 2.09 -15.66 2.24
C LEU A 17 1.59 -14.29 2.71
N LEU A 18 1.06 -14.25 3.94
CA LEU A 18 0.79 -13.00 4.64
C LEU A 18 2.12 -12.29 4.92
N LEU A 19 2.27 -11.10 4.39
CA LEU A 19 3.49 -10.29 4.50
C LEU A 19 3.12 -8.93 5.09
N GLY A 20 3.26 -8.79 6.37
CA GLY A 20 3.03 -7.56 7.12
C GLY A 20 4.32 -6.76 7.29
N ARG A 21 4.93 -6.84 8.48
CA ARG A 21 6.08 -6.01 8.86
C ARG A 21 7.45 -6.66 8.67
N SER A 22 7.51 -7.90 8.21
CA SER A 22 8.79 -8.53 7.85
C SER A 22 9.52 -7.72 6.77
N ASP A 23 10.80 -7.43 7.01
CA ASP A 23 11.61 -6.59 6.13
C ASP A 23 12.32 -7.43 5.06
N VAL A 24 11.65 -7.61 3.93
CA VAL A 24 12.10 -8.42 2.80
C VAL A 24 12.42 -7.58 1.56
N ALA A 25 13.40 -8.01 0.79
CA ALA A 25 13.79 -7.38 -0.47
C ALA A 25 12.84 -7.74 -1.62
N LEU A 26 12.87 -6.94 -2.68
CA LEU A 26 12.22 -7.24 -3.96
C LEU A 26 12.88 -8.46 -4.66
N THR A 27 12.09 -9.22 -5.42
CA THR A 27 12.62 -10.15 -6.43
C THR A 27 13.22 -9.38 -7.62
N ASP A 28 13.93 -10.07 -8.54
CA ASP A 28 14.39 -9.44 -9.79
C ASP A 28 13.21 -8.86 -10.57
N ARG A 29 12.10 -9.61 -10.67
CA ARG A 29 10.85 -9.12 -11.25
C ARG A 29 10.31 -7.90 -10.52
N GLY A 30 10.36 -7.87 -9.19
CA GLY A 30 9.95 -6.71 -8.39
C GLY A 30 10.79 -5.48 -8.69
N ARG A 31 12.10 -5.64 -8.88
CA ARG A 31 13.00 -4.54 -9.30
C ARG A 31 12.68 -4.02 -10.71
N ASP A 32 12.38 -4.90 -11.64
CA ASP A 32 11.97 -4.49 -12.98
C ASP A 32 10.58 -3.82 -12.99
N GLN A 33 9.68 -4.27 -12.12
CA GLN A 33 8.41 -3.58 -11.89
C GLN A 33 8.62 -2.16 -11.35
N ALA A 34 9.54 -1.96 -10.41
CA ALA A 34 9.87 -0.64 -9.87
C ALA A 34 10.40 0.33 -10.95
N LYS A 35 11.23 -0.16 -11.88
CA LYS A 35 11.71 0.63 -13.03
C LYS A 35 10.54 1.05 -13.94
N ARG A 36 9.63 0.12 -14.30
CA ARG A 36 8.45 0.45 -15.11
C ARG A 36 7.51 1.45 -14.43
N LEU A 37 7.38 1.39 -13.11
CA LEU A 37 6.64 2.39 -12.34
C LEU A 37 7.28 3.78 -12.46
N ALA A 38 8.61 3.86 -12.37
CA ALA A 38 9.35 5.11 -12.58
C ALA A 38 9.08 5.69 -13.99
N GLU A 39 9.12 4.85 -15.03
CA GLU A 39 8.80 5.25 -16.41
C GLU A 39 7.35 5.73 -16.55
N ALA A 40 6.39 5.05 -15.92
CA ALA A 40 4.96 5.40 -15.96
C ALA A 40 4.63 6.70 -15.22
N LEU A 41 5.47 7.11 -14.28
CA LEU A 41 5.35 8.34 -13.50
C LEU A 41 6.27 9.46 -14.01
N ALA A 42 7.19 9.15 -14.94
CA ALA A 42 8.05 10.13 -15.57
C ALA A 42 7.26 11.22 -16.31
N GLY A 43 7.79 12.45 -16.31
CA GLY A 43 7.15 13.61 -16.96
C GLY A 43 5.93 14.17 -16.20
N ARG A 44 5.59 13.64 -15.02
CA ARG A 44 4.64 14.25 -14.09
C ARG A 44 5.40 15.18 -13.16
N ASP A 45 4.79 16.31 -12.81
CA ASP A 45 5.35 17.26 -11.85
C ASP A 45 5.19 16.72 -10.42
N VAL A 46 6.01 15.70 -10.08
CA VAL A 46 6.00 15.05 -8.76
C VAL A 46 6.69 15.94 -7.77
N ALA A 47 5.98 16.41 -6.75
CA ALA A 47 6.52 17.27 -5.70
C ALA A 47 7.19 16.47 -4.56
N HIS A 48 6.64 15.30 -4.20
CA HIS A 48 7.16 14.45 -3.13
C HIS A 48 7.08 12.97 -3.51
N VAL A 49 8.08 12.20 -3.05
CA VAL A 49 8.07 10.74 -3.10
C VAL A 49 8.20 10.20 -1.68
N LEU A 50 7.06 9.79 -1.12
CA LEU A 50 6.94 9.24 0.22
C LEU A 50 6.93 7.72 0.17
N THR A 51 7.46 7.07 1.19
CA THR A 51 7.51 5.61 1.26
C THR A 51 7.30 5.07 2.66
N SER A 52 6.70 3.89 2.74
CA SER A 52 6.76 3.04 3.94
C SER A 52 8.22 2.78 4.32
N PRO A 53 8.56 2.62 5.62
CA PRO A 53 9.91 2.30 6.07
C PRO A 53 10.42 0.93 5.61
N LEU A 54 9.54 0.03 5.15
CA LEU A 54 9.91 -1.33 4.77
C LEU A 54 10.71 -1.35 3.46
N ARG A 55 11.79 -2.12 3.47
CA ARG A 55 12.77 -2.21 2.38
C ARG A 55 12.14 -2.37 0.99
N ARG A 56 11.15 -3.27 0.83
CA ARG A 56 10.46 -3.48 -0.45
C ARG A 56 9.78 -2.22 -0.99
N ALA A 57 9.28 -1.35 -0.11
CA ALA A 57 8.69 -0.07 -0.48
C ALA A 57 9.79 0.95 -0.83
N CYS A 58 10.85 1.05 -0.02
CA CYS A 58 12.00 1.91 -0.29
C CYS A 58 12.68 1.55 -1.61
N ASP A 59 12.93 0.25 -1.87
CA ASP A 59 13.51 -0.26 -3.12
C ASP A 59 12.62 0.04 -4.34
N THR A 60 11.29 0.13 -4.14
CA THR A 60 10.35 0.53 -5.20
C THR A 60 10.31 2.05 -5.39
N ALA A 61 10.41 2.83 -4.32
CA ALA A 61 10.38 4.30 -4.37
C ALA A 61 11.64 4.89 -4.99
N ALA A 62 12.81 4.29 -4.77
CA ALA A 62 14.10 4.83 -5.19
C ALA A 62 14.18 5.16 -6.70
N PRO A 63 13.83 4.27 -7.64
CA PRO A 63 13.86 4.61 -9.06
C PRO A 63 12.79 5.65 -9.44
N ILE A 64 11.65 5.72 -8.74
CA ILE A 64 10.62 6.74 -8.98
C ILE A 64 11.15 8.12 -8.59
N ALA A 65 11.77 8.23 -7.41
CA ALA A 65 12.38 9.46 -6.93
C ALA A 65 13.49 9.95 -7.87
N ALA A 66 14.39 9.04 -8.29
CA ALA A 66 15.45 9.34 -9.23
C ALA A 66 14.90 9.90 -10.57
N ALA A 67 13.85 9.28 -11.12
CA ALA A 67 13.23 9.71 -12.37
C ALA A 67 12.48 11.06 -12.25
N SER A 68 12.06 11.43 -11.05
CA SER A 68 11.34 12.68 -10.75
C SER A 68 12.26 13.80 -10.24
N GLY A 69 13.56 13.54 -10.06
CA GLY A 69 14.49 14.50 -9.46
C GLY A 69 14.22 14.79 -7.97
N GLN A 70 13.54 13.87 -7.29
CA GLN A 70 13.16 13.98 -5.88
C GLN A 70 14.01 13.07 -4.99
N THR A 71 13.97 13.32 -3.68
CA THR A 71 14.48 12.42 -2.65
C THR A 71 13.35 11.54 -2.12
N VAL A 72 13.70 10.38 -1.59
CA VAL A 72 12.73 9.49 -0.90
C VAL A 72 12.60 9.97 0.55
N GLU A 73 11.36 10.21 0.99
CA GLU A 73 11.01 10.56 2.35
C GLU A 73 10.22 9.40 3.00
N VAL A 74 10.60 8.98 4.19
CA VAL A 74 9.91 7.90 4.93
C VAL A 74 8.75 8.47 5.72
N ASP A 75 7.57 7.84 5.59
CA ASP A 75 6.39 8.12 6.42
C ASP A 75 5.87 6.81 7.03
N GLU A 76 5.94 6.68 8.35
CA GLU A 76 5.54 5.49 9.10
C GLU A 76 4.05 5.13 8.91
N ARG A 77 3.21 6.09 8.59
CA ARG A 77 1.77 5.85 8.32
C ARG A 77 1.54 4.96 7.10
N LEU A 78 2.52 4.87 6.20
CA LEU A 78 2.46 4.05 4.98
C LEU A 78 2.85 2.58 5.21
N ILE A 79 3.26 2.18 6.44
CA ILE A 79 3.66 0.80 6.74
C ILE A 79 2.49 -0.18 6.56
N GLU A 80 2.76 -1.44 6.21
CA GLU A 80 1.73 -2.49 6.08
C GLU A 80 1.07 -2.78 7.43
N ILE A 81 -0.12 -3.35 7.40
CA ILE A 81 -0.78 -3.90 8.58
C ILE A 81 0.14 -4.91 9.27
N ASP A 82 0.12 -4.92 10.59
CA ASP A 82 0.79 -5.96 11.36
C ASP A 82 -0.09 -7.21 11.42
N TYR A 83 0.38 -8.32 10.86
CA TYR A 83 -0.33 -9.60 10.94
C TYR A 83 -0.01 -10.39 12.21
N GLY A 84 0.91 -9.90 13.07
CA GLY A 84 1.29 -10.55 14.33
C GLY A 84 1.72 -12.01 14.11
N GLU A 85 1.11 -12.94 14.82
CA GLU A 85 1.42 -14.39 14.75
C GLU A 85 1.07 -15.03 13.38
N TRP A 86 0.38 -14.31 12.51
CA TRP A 86 0.06 -14.82 11.16
C TRP A 86 1.09 -14.42 10.10
N GLU A 87 2.08 -13.63 10.49
CA GLU A 87 3.18 -13.23 9.60
C GLU A 87 3.85 -14.47 8.96
N GLY A 88 4.03 -14.45 7.65
CA GLY A 88 4.67 -15.55 6.91
C GLY A 88 3.82 -16.81 6.70
N ARG A 89 2.59 -16.86 7.23
CA ARG A 89 1.69 -17.99 7.01
C ARG A 89 0.96 -17.87 5.67
N PRO A 90 0.69 -18.99 4.98
CA PRO A 90 -0.25 -18.98 3.87
C PRO A 90 -1.63 -18.51 4.34
N PHE A 91 -2.28 -17.60 3.58
CA PHE A 91 -3.64 -17.17 3.90
C PHE A 91 -4.64 -18.34 3.95
N ALA A 92 -4.40 -19.35 3.11
CA ALA A 92 -5.23 -20.55 3.04
C ALA A 92 -5.21 -21.43 4.32
N ASP A 93 -4.20 -21.26 5.17
CA ASP A 93 -4.04 -22.03 6.42
C ASP A 93 -4.80 -21.40 7.60
N LEU A 94 -5.40 -20.22 7.41
CA LEU A 94 -6.25 -19.61 8.42
C LEU A 94 -7.60 -20.32 8.48
N ALA A 95 -8.11 -20.53 9.70
CA ALA A 95 -9.42 -21.14 9.92
C ALA A 95 -10.54 -20.32 9.23
N PRO A 96 -11.46 -20.95 8.49
CA PRO A 96 -12.46 -20.24 7.70
C PRO A 96 -13.37 -19.30 8.51
N ASP A 97 -13.74 -19.68 9.71
CA ASP A 97 -14.54 -18.87 10.63
C ASP A 97 -13.77 -17.61 11.12
N VAL A 98 -12.47 -17.73 11.37
CA VAL A 98 -11.60 -16.62 11.71
C VAL A 98 -11.48 -15.65 10.54
N VAL A 99 -11.30 -16.17 9.32
CA VAL A 99 -11.24 -15.35 8.09
C VAL A 99 -12.57 -14.63 7.85
N GLU A 100 -13.71 -15.32 8.07
CA GLU A 100 -15.03 -14.72 7.93
C GLU A 100 -15.26 -13.59 8.93
N ARG A 101 -14.88 -13.79 10.19
CA ARG A 101 -14.93 -12.76 11.22
C ARG A 101 -14.05 -11.56 10.84
N TRP A 102 -12.79 -11.80 10.45
CA TRP A 102 -11.86 -10.75 10.02
C TRP A 102 -12.39 -9.93 8.83
N ARG A 103 -13.11 -10.58 7.91
CA ARG A 103 -13.72 -9.90 6.76
C ARG A 103 -14.92 -9.02 7.09
N ARG A 104 -15.59 -9.28 8.21
CA ARG A 104 -16.81 -8.57 8.63
C ARG A 104 -16.58 -7.53 9.69
N ASP A 105 -15.45 -7.59 10.36
CA ASP A 105 -15.15 -6.77 11.53
C ASP A 105 -13.83 -6.01 11.29
N GLY A 106 -13.95 -4.70 10.98
CA GLY A 106 -12.80 -3.82 10.77
C GLY A 106 -11.92 -3.65 12.01
N GLY A 107 -12.50 -3.84 13.20
CA GLY A 107 -11.81 -3.82 14.50
C GLY A 107 -11.14 -5.16 14.87
N PHE A 108 -11.34 -6.22 14.09
CA PHE A 108 -10.69 -7.50 14.35
C PHE A 108 -9.16 -7.36 14.31
N VAL A 109 -8.50 -7.85 15.38
CA VAL A 109 -7.04 -7.84 15.51
C VAL A 109 -6.50 -9.26 15.40
N PRO A 110 -5.63 -9.58 14.43
CA PRO A 110 -4.82 -10.80 14.45
C PRO A 110 -4.02 -10.90 15.77
N PRO A 111 -3.79 -12.09 16.33
CA PRO A 111 -3.04 -12.23 17.58
C PRO A 111 -1.69 -11.51 17.50
N GLY A 112 -1.49 -10.54 18.38
CA GLY A 112 -0.27 -9.70 18.41
C GLY A 112 -0.13 -8.71 17.23
N GLY A 113 -1.18 -8.49 16.45
CA GLY A 113 -1.18 -7.66 15.25
C GLY A 113 -1.93 -6.34 15.37
N GLU A 114 -2.40 -5.82 14.23
CA GLU A 114 -3.10 -4.53 14.06
C GLU A 114 -4.45 -4.75 13.35
N SER A 115 -5.47 -3.95 13.68
CA SER A 115 -6.78 -3.98 12.99
C SER A 115 -6.78 -3.14 11.71
N LEU A 116 -7.77 -3.39 10.83
CA LEU A 116 -7.99 -2.54 9.65
C LEU A 116 -8.41 -1.12 10.04
N GLU A 117 -9.12 -0.94 11.17
CA GLU A 117 -9.49 0.39 11.67
C GLU A 117 -8.26 1.23 12.02
N VAL A 118 -7.27 0.65 12.73
CA VAL A 118 -6.02 1.35 13.05
C VAL A 118 -5.26 1.75 11.77
N VAL A 119 -5.23 0.88 10.77
CA VAL A 119 -4.66 1.21 9.45
C VAL A 119 -5.45 2.34 8.79
N ALA A 120 -6.78 2.30 8.84
CA ALA A 120 -7.62 3.33 8.25
C ALA A 120 -7.40 4.70 8.90
N ASP A 121 -7.28 4.76 10.23
CA ASP A 121 -7.05 6.01 10.96
C ASP A 121 -5.73 6.68 10.59
N ARG A 122 -4.61 5.89 10.52
CA ARG A 122 -3.31 6.46 10.15
C ARG A 122 -3.25 6.88 8.68
N ILE A 123 -3.97 6.20 7.80
CA ILE A 123 -4.06 6.57 6.38
C ILE A 123 -4.99 7.76 6.16
N ALA A 124 -6.06 7.90 6.94
CA ALA A 124 -6.88 9.11 6.93
C ALA A 124 -6.03 10.34 7.27
N SER A 125 -5.26 10.28 8.37
CA SER A 125 -4.32 11.35 8.75
C SER A 125 -3.29 11.65 7.65
N PHE A 126 -2.77 10.63 6.97
CA PHE A 126 -1.86 10.81 5.83
C PHE A 126 -2.55 11.53 4.66
N CYS A 127 -3.76 11.10 4.30
CA CYS A 127 -4.52 11.70 3.20
C CYS A 127 -4.92 13.15 3.50
N ASP A 128 -5.33 13.45 4.74
CA ASP A 128 -5.71 14.81 5.16
C ASP A 128 -4.53 15.79 5.06
N GLU A 129 -3.30 15.33 5.31
CA GLU A 129 -2.10 16.14 5.22
C GLU A 129 -1.62 16.33 3.77
N TRP A 130 -1.65 15.26 2.96
CA TRP A 130 -0.98 15.25 1.66
C TRP A 130 -1.90 15.43 0.45
N LEU A 131 -3.24 15.42 0.63
CA LEU A 131 -4.18 15.59 -0.48
C LEU A 131 -4.44 17.06 -0.79
N ASP A 132 -3.51 17.68 -1.51
CA ASP A 132 -3.58 19.06 -1.98
C ASP A 132 -3.44 19.16 -3.51
N ASP A 133 -3.00 20.32 -4.01
CA ASP A 133 -2.83 20.59 -5.44
C ASP A 133 -1.53 19.98 -6.03
N ARG A 134 -0.59 19.57 -5.17
CA ARG A 134 0.67 18.94 -5.59
C ARG A 134 0.44 17.48 -6.00
N VAL A 135 1.37 16.95 -6.79
CA VAL A 135 1.42 15.53 -7.10
C VAL A 135 2.36 14.84 -6.10
N VAL A 136 1.81 13.97 -5.27
CA VAL A 136 2.53 13.17 -4.29
C VAL A 136 2.51 11.71 -4.71
N VAL A 137 3.66 11.05 -4.74
CA VAL A 137 3.76 9.60 -4.92
C VAL A 137 3.97 8.97 -3.53
N ALA A 138 3.11 8.02 -3.15
CA ALA A 138 3.16 7.33 -1.86
C ALA A 138 3.34 5.82 -2.09
N VAL A 139 4.55 5.32 -1.87
CA VAL A 139 4.86 3.88 -2.05
C VAL A 139 4.54 3.13 -0.76
N SER A 140 3.63 2.16 -0.87
CA SER A 140 3.05 1.48 0.27
C SER A 140 2.65 0.03 -0.07
N HIS A 141 1.66 -0.51 0.62
CA HIS A 141 1.28 -1.91 0.65
C HIS A 141 -0.22 -2.10 0.44
N VAL A 142 -0.70 -3.34 0.60
CA VAL A 142 -2.09 -3.70 0.30
C VAL A 142 -3.08 -3.00 1.23
N SER A 143 -2.91 -3.14 2.55
CA SER A 143 -3.90 -2.65 3.50
C SER A 143 -3.95 -1.12 3.55
N PRO A 144 -2.82 -0.39 3.60
CA PRO A 144 -2.84 1.07 3.55
C PRO A 144 -3.46 1.64 2.26
N ILE A 145 -3.13 1.08 1.09
CA ILE A 145 -3.68 1.58 -0.18
C ILE A 145 -5.19 1.34 -0.25
N LYS A 146 -5.67 0.16 0.19
CA LYS A 146 -7.10 -0.11 0.26
C LYS A 146 -7.81 0.77 1.30
N ALA A 147 -7.15 1.09 2.42
CA ALA A 147 -7.65 2.05 3.40
C ALA A 147 -7.78 3.46 2.80
N ALA A 148 -6.83 3.90 1.98
CA ALA A 148 -6.96 5.17 1.25
C ALA A 148 -8.17 5.18 0.30
N VAL A 149 -8.46 4.04 -0.34
CA VAL A 149 -9.65 3.90 -1.19
C VAL A 149 -10.93 3.94 -0.36
N THR A 150 -11.02 3.21 0.76
CA THR A 150 -12.21 3.24 1.62
C THR A 150 -12.43 4.62 2.22
N TRP A 151 -11.36 5.32 2.64
CA TRP A 151 -11.41 6.72 3.08
C TRP A 151 -11.95 7.63 1.97
N THR A 152 -11.43 7.52 0.75
CA THR A 152 -11.87 8.31 -0.40
C THR A 152 -13.35 8.13 -0.71
N LEU A 153 -13.83 6.89 -0.66
CA LEU A 153 -15.21 6.53 -0.95
C LEU A 153 -16.15 6.72 0.24
N ARG A 154 -15.63 7.08 1.43
CA ARG A 154 -16.37 7.20 2.69
C ARG A 154 -17.16 5.94 3.03
N VAL A 155 -16.53 4.79 2.90
CA VAL A 155 -17.10 3.48 3.18
C VAL A 155 -16.32 2.77 4.30
N PRO A 156 -16.94 1.81 5.00
CA PRO A 156 -16.29 1.07 6.07
C PRO A 156 -15.01 0.34 5.63
N PRO A 157 -13.97 0.23 6.50
CA PRO A 157 -12.66 -0.34 6.15
C PRO A 157 -12.72 -1.82 5.74
N GLU A 158 -13.67 -2.60 6.22
CA GLU A 158 -13.86 -4.01 5.84
C GLU A 158 -14.20 -4.19 4.35
N LEU A 159 -14.66 -3.15 3.65
CA LEU A 159 -14.83 -3.21 2.18
C LEU A 159 -13.50 -3.38 1.44
N ALA A 160 -12.36 -3.15 2.09
CA ALA A 160 -11.03 -3.48 1.58
C ALA A 160 -10.92 -4.96 1.12
N TRP A 161 -11.68 -5.87 1.74
CA TRP A 161 -11.73 -7.29 1.35
C TRP A 161 -12.35 -7.55 -0.02
N ARG A 162 -13.14 -6.63 -0.55
CA ARG A 162 -13.77 -6.73 -1.88
C ARG A 162 -12.91 -6.14 -3.00
N MET A 163 -11.72 -5.66 -2.68
CA MET A 163 -10.79 -5.04 -3.63
C MET A 163 -9.63 -5.98 -3.90
N ARG A 164 -9.27 -6.17 -5.17
CA ARG A 164 -8.00 -6.77 -5.56
C ARG A 164 -6.98 -5.65 -5.80
N LEU A 165 -5.78 -5.81 -5.27
CA LEU A 165 -4.67 -4.90 -5.52
C LEU A 165 -3.44 -5.70 -5.91
N ASP A 166 -2.94 -5.51 -7.11
CA ASP A 166 -1.78 -6.22 -7.65
C ASP A 166 -0.46 -5.54 -7.25
N VAL A 167 0.64 -6.29 -7.19
CA VAL A 167 1.99 -5.73 -6.97
C VAL A 167 2.32 -4.73 -8.08
N ALA A 168 3.08 -3.69 -7.75
CA ALA A 168 3.47 -2.64 -8.69
C ALA A 168 2.29 -1.99 -9.41
N SER A 169 1.14 -1.88 -8.76
CA SER A 169 -0.02 -1.14 -9.27
C SER A 169 -0.05 0.30 -8.75
N ILE A 170 -0.73 1.17 -9.47
CA ILE A 170 -0.96 2.57 -9.13
C ILE A 170 -2.45 2.79 -8.85
N THR A 171 -2.76 3.48 -7.74
CA THR A 171 -4.09 3.93 -7.37
C THR A 171 -4.05 5.44 -7.16
N ARG A 172 -4.92 6.21 -7.81
CA ARG A 172 -4.87 7.68 -7.74
C ARG A 172 -6.09 8.24 -7.04
N VAL A 173 -5.81 9.10 -6.06
CA VAL A 173 -6.80 9.88 -5.31
C VAL A 173 -6.60 11.35 -5.64
N GLY A 174 -7.65 11.97 -6.15
CA GLY A 174 -7.71 13.39 -6.47
C GLY A 174 -8.31 14.22 -5.36
N ARG A 175 -8.11 15.54 -5.44
CA ARG A 175 -8.67 16.51 -4.51
C ARG A 175 -10.20 16.41 -4.44
N GLY A 176 -10.77 16.71 -3.26
CA GLY A 176 -12.21 16.64 -2.99
C GLY A 176 -12.74 15.24 -2.68
N PRO A 177 -12.05 14.44 -1.92
CA PRO A 177 -11.51 13.08 -2.17
C PRO A 177 -12.27 12.37 -3.30
N VAL A 178 -11.62 12.22 -4.46
CA VAL A 178 -12.17 11.51 -5.64
C VAL A 178 -11.24 10.38 -6.04
N LEU A 179 -11.75 9.16 -6.17
CA LEU A 179 -11.00 8.03 -6.71
C LEU A 179 -10.88 8.20 -8.23
N LEU A 180 -9.69 8.58 -8.71
CA LEU A 180 -9.44 8.81 -10.14
C LEU A 180 -9.14 7.51 -10.88
N SER A 181 -8.45 6.58 -10.22
CA SER A 181 -8.16 5.25 -10.76
C SER A 181 -7.80 4.27 -9.64
N PHE A 182 -8.00 2.98 -9.89
CA PHE A 182 -7.68 1.92 -8.95
C PHE A 182 -6.96 0.76 -9.63
N ASN A 183 -5.86 0.28 -9.01
CA ASN A 183 -5.13 -0.92 -9.41
C ASN A 183 -4.64 -0.91 -10.86
N GLU A 184 -4.12 0.22 -11.36
CA GLU A 184 -3.52 0.28 -12.70
C GLU A 184 -2.18 -0.46 -12.70
N THR A 185 -2.06 -1.52 -13.49
CA THR A 185 -0.81 -2.26 -13.73
C THR A 185 -0.11 -1.80 -15.01
N ARG A 186 1.26 -1.86 -15.05
CA ARG A 186 2.09 -1.44 -16.19
C ARG A 186 3.12 -2.52 -16.56
#